data_fe09b1e5978998ea079dd2329d3d8646
#
_entry.id   fe09b1e5978998ea079dd2329d3d8646
#
_cell.length_a   1.000
_cell.length_b   1.000
_cell.length_c   1.000
_cell.angle_alpha   90.00
_cell.angle_beta   90.00
_cell.angle_gamma   90.00
#
_symmetry.space_group_name_H-M   'P 1'
#
loop_
_entity.id
_entity.type
_entity.pdbx_description
1 polymer ?
#
loop_
_entity_poly.entity_id
_entity_poly.type
_entity_poly.pdbx_seq_one_letter_code
_entity_poly.pdbx_strand_id
1 'polypeptide(L)'
;NRKNFITLLSGGVAMASIQPFYDWTKGLGEEEEKMPVLFIGHGSPMNAIEDNIFSKRWQQMGKEIPTPKAVVVVSAHWLTKGTMVTAMPNPKTIHDFGGFPQALFDVQYPAPGNPELATEIQKLITNPAVELDHDWGLDHGTWSVVKHMYPDADIPVLQLSIDYYKPAAYHYELAKQLLSLRKKGVLIMIQSVASTFPLLAWEEGHPYSSLFS
;
A
#
# COMPACT_ATOMS: atom_id res chain seq x y z
N ASN A 1 -24.85 4.24 5.06
CA ASN A 1 -25.78 3.72 4.06
C ASN A 1 -25.02 3.63 2.71
N ARG A 2 -24.88 2.43 2.13
CA ARG A 2 -24.12 2.14 0.89
C ARG A 2 -24.42 3.13 -0.26
N LYS A 3 -25.66 3.55 -0.39
CA LYS A 3 -26.08 4.50 -1.44
C LYS A 3 -25.43 5.88 -1.34
N ASN A 4 -25.19 6.38 -0.14
CA ASN A 4 -24.58 7.71 0.05
C ASN A 4 -23.08 7.72 -0.24
N PHE A 5 -22.39 6.59 -0.06
CA PHE A 5 -20.98 6.44 -0.42
C PHE A 5 -20.77 6.46 -1.95
N ILE A 6 -21.64 5.79 -2.69
CA ILE A 6 -21.58 5.74 -4.16
C ILE A 6 -21.92 7.08 -4.79
N THR A 7 -22.87 7.84 -4.23
CA THR A 7 -23.25 9.17 -4.75
C THR A 7 -22.14 10.21 -4.59
N LEU A 8 -21.27 10.07 -3.60
CA LEU A 8 -20.11 10.94 -3.42
C LEU A 8 -19.01 10.69 -4.49
N LEU A 9 -18.99 9.52 -5.11
CA LEU A 9 -17.97 9.13 -6.09
C LEU A 9 -18.39 9.35 -7.56
N SER A 10 -19.69 9.50 -7.86
CA SER A 10 -20.22 9.61 -9.22
C SER A 10 -20.39 11.02 -9.77
N GLY A 11 -20.10 12.05 -8.99
CA GLY A 11 -20.27 13.46 -9.35
C GLY A 11 -18.98 14.20 -9.63
N GLY A 12 -18.45 14.09 -10.84
CA GLY A 12 -17.41 14.99 -11.35
C GLY A 12 -16.02 14.82 -10.70
N VAL A 13 -14.98 15.02 -11.48
CA VAL A 13 -13.55 14.92 -11.17
C VAL A 13 -13.10 15.89 -10.05
N ALA A 14 -13.77 15.90 -8.91
CA ALA A 14 -13.24 16.45 -7.68
C ALA A 14 -12.57 15.29 -6.95
N MET A 15 -11.25 15.34 -6.85
CA MET A 15 -10.50 14.43 -5.96
C MET A 15 -11.00 14.69 -4.54
N ALA A 16 -11.99 13.90 -4.11
CA ALA A 16 -12.47 13.97 -2.74
C ALA A 16 -11.30 13.68 -1.80
N SER A 17 -11.12 14.51 -0.79
CA SER A 17 -10.15 14.23 0.26
C SER A 17 -10.53 12.88 0.93
N ILE A 18 -9.56 12.15 1.47
CA ILE A 18 -9.85 10.97 2.29
C ILE A 18 -10.39 11.36 3.67
N GLN A 19 -10.38 12.64 4.00
CA GLN A 19 -10.85 13.15 5.28
C GLN A 19 -12.30 12.75 5.58
N PRO A 20 -13.27 12.87 4.65
CA PRO A 20 -14.63 12.38 4.89
C PRO A 20 -14.70 10.87 5.13
N PHE A 21 -13.80 10.09 4.50
CA PHE A 21 -13.70 8.66 4.76
C PHE A 21 -13.12 8.39 6.15
N TYR A 22 -12.07 9.10 6.51
CA TYR A 22 -11.42 8.99 7.82
C TYR A 22 -12.38 9.43 8.95
N ASP A 23 -13.08 10.56 8.76
CA ASP A 23 -14.08 11.04 9.72
C ASP A 23 -15.26 10.07 9.87
N TRP A 24 -15.68 9.45 8.77
CA TRP A 24 -16.69 8.40 8.81
C TRP A 24 -16.22 7.18 9.58
N THR A 25 -14.96 6.75 9.43
CA THR A 25 -14.40 5.62 10.20
C THR A 25 -14.32 5.92 11.69
N LYS A 26 -14.05 7.19 12.07
CA LYS A 26 -14.10 7.63 13.49
C LYS A 26 -15.50 7.54 14.09
N GLY A 27 -16.53 7.74 13.29
CA GLY A 27 -17.93 7.65 13.72
C GLY A 27 -18.48 6.22 13.91
N LEU A 28 -17.69 5.17 13.63
CA LEU A 28 -18.14 3.77 13.73
C LEU A 28 -18.04 3.14 15.12
N GLY A 29 -17.79 3.92 16.18
CA GLY A 29 -17.75 3.49 17.57
C GLY A 29 -16.41 3.78 18.25
N GLU A 30 -16.37 3.72 19.57
CA GLU A 30 -15.18 3.91 20.43
C GLU A 30 -14.16 2.77 20.30
N GLU A 31 -13.85 2.33 19.08
CA GLU A 31 -12.71 1.45 18.86
C GLU A 31 -11.42 2.29 18.86
N GLU A 32 -10.39 1.78 19.54
CA GLU A 32 -9.01 2.34 19.52
C GLU A 32 -8.64 2.84 18.13
N GLU A 33 -8.01 4.01 18.08
CA GLU A 33 -7.59 4.66 16.83
C GLU A 33 -6.72 3.72 15.99
N LYS A 34 -7.27 3.21 14.89
CA LYS A 34 -6.60 2.25 14.01
C LYS A 34 -6.10 2.97 12.76
N MET A 35 -4.88 2.70 12.34
CA MET A 35 -4.38 3.16 11.05
C MET A 35 -5.29 2.69 9.91
N PRO A 36 -5.51 3.51 8.87
CA PRO A 36 -6.27 3.10 7.69
C PRO A 36 -5.59 1.95 6.95
N VAL A 37 -6.32 1.33 6.02
CA VAL A 37 -5.75 0.49 4.96
C VAL A 37 -5.93 1.26 3.66
N LEU A 38 -4.87 1.38 2.88
CA LEU A 38 -4.89 2.09 1.60
C LEU A 38 -4.77 1.08 0.45
N PHE A 39 -5.59 1.27 -0.58
CA PHE A 39 -5.44 0.59 -1.87
C PHE A 39 -5.07 1.64 -2.91
N ILE A 40 -3.85 1.56 -3.46
CA ILE A 40 -3.28 2.61 -4.30
C ILE A 40 -2.77 2.04 -5.62
N GLY A 41 -3.29 2.55 -6.73
CA GLY A 41 -2.69 2.39 -8.04
C GLY A 41 -1.54 3.39 -8.23
N HIS A 42 -0.30 2.90 -8.43
CA HIS A 42 0.84 3.78 -8.68
C HIS A 42 0.92 4.28 -10.13
N GLY A 43 0.31 3.54 -11.06
CA GLY A 43 0.26 3.91 -12.48
C GLY A 43 1.63 3.89 -13.16
N SER A 44 1.96 4.96 -13.89
CA SER A 44 3.28 5.09 -14.51
C SER A 44 4.36 5.33 -13.44
N PRO A 45 5.54 4.67 -13.55
CA PRO A 45 6.71 5.00 -12.73
C PRO A 45 7.09 6.50 -12.78
N MET A 46 6.77 7.21 -13.87
CA MET A 46 7.00 8.66 -14.01
C MET A 46 6.29 9.50 -12.95
N ASN A 47 5.19 8.99 -12.39
CA ASN A 47 4.51 9.65 -11.28
C ASN A 47 5.40 9.90 -10.06
N ALA A 48 6.50 9.16 -9.94
CA ALA A 48 7.48 9.36 -8.88
C ALA A 48 8.25 10.67 -8.99
N ILE A 49 8.39 11.24 -10.19
CA ILE A 49 9.19 12.44 -10.47
C ILE A 49 8.39 13.58 -11.11
N GLU A 50 7.18 13.30 -11.57
CA GLU A 50 6.30 14.31 -12.18
C GLU A 50 5.43 15.00 -11.13
N ASP A 51 5.25 16.31 -11.30
CA ASP A 51 4.28 17.10 -10.54
C ASP A 51 2.92 17.05 -11.24
N ASN A 52 2.11 16.07 -10.88
CA ASN A 52 0.80 15.82 -11.48
C ASN A 52 -0.28 15.56 -10.42
N ILE A 53 -1.50 15.25 -10.88
CA ILE A 53 -2.64 15.02 -9.99
C ILE A 53 -2.43 13.83 -9.05
N PHE A 54 -1.69 12.80 -9.47
CA PHE A 54 -1.43 11.62 -8.66
C PHE A 54 -0.40 11.91 -7.56
N SER A 55 0.75 12.47 -7.92
CA SER A 55 1.81 12.83 -6.97
C SER A 55 1.31 13.83 -5.92
N LYS A 56 0.54 14.85 -6.34
CA LYS A 56 -0.11 15.80 -5.41
C LYS A 56 -1.08 15.12 -4.47
N ARG A 57 -1.86 14.17 -4.97
CA ARG A 57 -2.81 13.44 -4.12
C ARG A 57 -2.09 12.59 -3.06
N TRP A 58 -1.02 11.92 -3.43
CA TRP A 58 -0.21 11.14 -2.46
C TRP A 58 0.41 12.04 -1.39
N GLN A 59 0.95 13.22 -1.78
CA GLN A 59 1.45 14.21 -0.82
C GLN A 59 0.37 14.67 0.16
N GLN A 60 -0.83 14.91 -0.36
CA GLN A 60 -1.97 15.30 0.47
C GLN A 60 -2.39 14.17 1.42
N MET A 61 -2.46 12.93 0.93
CA MET A 61 -2.79 11.75 1.75
C MET A 61 -1.82 11.57 2.93
N GLY A 62 -0.52 11.76 2.69
CA GLY A 62 0.48 11.67 3.76
C GLY A 62 0.27 12.71 4.88
N LYS A 63 -0.39 13.84 4.56
CA LYS A 63 -0.74 14.90 5.54
C LYS A 63 -2.10 14.68 6.22
N GLU A 64 -3.02 13.98 5.53
CA GLU A 64 -4.39 13.75 6.01
C GLU A 64 -4.49 12.58 7.00
N ILE A 65 -3.62 11.59 6.86
CA ILE A 65 -3.62 10.42 7.75
C ILE A 65 -2.63 10.61 8.91
N PRO A 66 -2.86 9.99 10.07
CA PRO A 66 -1.89 10.02 11.15
C PRO A 66 -0.53 9.49 10.68
N THR A 67 0.56 10.08 11.18
CA THR A 67 1.91 9.62 10.88
C THR A 67 2.10 8.18 11.37
N PRO A 68 2.36 7.21 10.47
CA PRO A 68 2.52 5.84 10.87
C PRO A 68 3.87 5.58 11.53
N LYS A 69 3.93 4.58 12.40
CA LYS A 69 5.19 4.07 12.96
C LYS A 69 5.97 3.20 11.98
N ALA A 70 5.27 2.62 11.00
CA ALA A 70 5.82 1.88 9.87
C ALA A 70 4.78 1.75 8.76
N VAL A 71 5.24 1.49 7.55
CA VAL A 71 4.40 1.16 6.40
C VAL A 71 4.68 -0.26 5.96
N VAL A 72 3.63 -1.08 5.83
CA VAL A 72 3.71 -2.41 5.23
C VAL A 72 2.99 -2.39 3.90
N VAL A 73 3.72 -2.64 2.81
CA VAL A 73 3.21 -2.57 1.45
C VAL A 73 3.09 -3.96 0.86
N VAL A 74 1.87 -4.39 0.53
CA VAL A 74 1.66 -5.58 -0.30
C VAL A 74 1.94 -5.19 -1.74
N SER A 75 3.04 -5.70 -2.29
CA SER A 75 3.53 -5.28 -3.60
C SER A 75 2.98 -6.13 -4.75
N ALA A 76 2.41 -5.46 -5.75
CA ALA A 76 1.99 -6.09 -7.01
C ALA A 76 3.18 -6.49 -7.90
N HIS A 77 4.39 -6.02 -7.61
CA HIS A 77 5.62 -6.31 -8.38
C HIS A 77 6.44 -7.45 -7.79
N TRP A 78 6.19 -7.79 -6.53
CA TRP A 78 6.95 -8.84 -5.85
C TRP A 78 6.15 -10.15 -5.78
N LEU A 79 6.25 -10.92 -6.87
CA LEU A 79 5.59 -12.21 -7.00
C LEU A 79 6.55 -13.34 -6.63
N THR A 80 6.16 -14.17 -5.66
CA THR A 80 7.00 -15.24 -5.12
C THR A 80 6.29 -16.59 -5.12
N LYS A 81 7.02 -17.63 -4.81
CA LYS A 81 6.49 -18.93 -4.39
C LYS A 81 6.54 -18.98 -2.87
N GLY A 82 5.40 -19.01 -2.24
CA GLY A 82 5.25 -18.70 -0.82
C GLY A 82 5.11 -17.18 -0.60
N THR A 83 4.80 -16.77 0.61
CA THR A 83 4.71 -15.35 0.98
C THR A 83 5.94 -14.94 1.79
N MET A 84 6.54 -13.81 1.43
CA MET A 84 7.75 -13.28 2.04
C MET A 84 7.54 -11.86 2.54
N VAL A 85 8.27 -11.46 3.57
CA VAL A 85 8.34 -10.08 4.07
C VAL A 85 9.78 -9.61 4.10
N THR A 86 10.05 -8.40 3.63
CA THR A 86 11.40 -7.81 3.69
C THR A 86 11.84 -7.61 5.13
N ALA A 87 13.06 -8.06 5.48
CA ALA A 87 13.56 -8.10 6.84
C ALA A 87 14.95 -7.46 7.02
N MET A 88 15.43 -6.71 6.02
CA MET A 88 16.70 -5.98 6.13
C MET A 88 16.49 -4.61 6.82
N PRO A 89 17.50 -4.09 7.54
CA PRO A 89 17.44 -2.77 8.18
C PRO A 89 17.49 -1.61 7.17
N ASN A 90 18.10 -1.81 6.01
CA ASN A 90 18.28 -0.80 4.96
C ASN A 90 17.92 -1.40 3.60
N PRO A 91 16.64 -1.44 3.24
CA PRO A 91 16.19 -1.96 1.95
C PRO A 91 16.69 -1.06 0.82
N LYS A 92 17.21 -1.68 -0.26
CA LYS A 92 17.64 -0.95 -1.46
C LYS A 92 16.42 -0.43 -2.23
N THR A 93 16.60 0.70 -2.93
CA THR A 93 15.63 1.17 -3.93
C THR A 93 15.77 0.32 -5.19
N ILE A 94 14.71 -0.36 -5.62
CA ILE A 94 14.70 -1.23 -6.80
C ILE A 94 14.09 -0.49 -7.99
N HIS A 95 14.79 -0.52 -9.13
CA HIS A 95 14.34 0.05 -10.41
C HIS A 95 13.91 -1.08 -11.35
N ASP A 96 12.78 -1.72 -11.05
CA ASP A 96 12.22 -2.88 -11.74
C ASP A 96 11.39 -2.49 -12.99
N PHE A 97 11.88 -1.52 -13.74
CA PHE A 97 11.30 -1.00 -14.98
C PHE A 97 12.39 -0.74 -16.03
N GLY A 98 11.98 -0.51 -17.29
CA GLY A 98 12.88 -0.16 -18.38
C GLY A 98 12.26 0.85 -19.34
N GLY A 99 13.11 1.52 -20.16
CA GLY A 99 12.64 2.43 -21.20
C GLY A 99 12.21 3.82 -20.72
N PHE A 100 12.61 4.21 -19.52
CA PHE A 100 12.32 5.52 -18.92
C PHE A 100 13.54 6.45 -18.93
N PRO A 101 13.36 7.78 -18.73
CA PRO A 101 14.47 8.74 -18.62
C PRO A 101 15.40 8.43 -17.44
N GLN A 102 16.69 8.77 -17.59
CA GLN A 102 17.72 8.57 -16.58
C GLN A 102 17.33 9.15 -15.21
N ALA A 103 16.68 10.32 -15.18
CA ALA A 103 16.23 10.96 -13.96
C ALA A 103 15.36 10.06 -13.08
N LEU A 104 14.63 9.09 -13.64
CA LEU A 104 13.85 8.12 -12.88
C LEU A 104 14.74 7.03 -12.26
N PHE A 105 15.80 6.60 -12.97
CA PHE A 105 16.78 5.65 -12.45
C PHE A 105 17.69 6.25 -11.37
N ASP A 106 17.82 7.57 -11.33
CA ASP A 106 18.62 8.29 -10.33
C ASP A 106 17.87 8.46 -8.99
N VAL A 107 16.56 8.18 -8.97
CA VAL A 107 15.78 8.28 -7.74
C VAL A 107 16.27 7.27 -6.72
N GLN A 108 16.52 7.77 -5.50
CA GLN A 108 16.76 6.95 -4.32
C GLN A 108 15.72 7.29 -3.24
N TYR A 109 15.22 6.27 -2.59
CA TYR A 109 14.33 6.43 -1.43
C TYR A 109 14.87 5.57 -0.28
N PRO A 110 15.78 6.11 0.54
CA PRO A 110 16.53 5.37 1.55
C PRO A 110 15.74 5.23 2.87
N ALA A 111 14.46 4.91 2.78
CA ALA A 111 13.69 4.62 3.99
C ALA A 111 14.24 3.41 4.74
N PRO A 112 14.31 3.43 6.07
CA PRO A 112 14.75 2.28 6.84
C PRO A 112 13.76 1.13 6.68
N GLY A 113 14.25 -0.11 6.86
CA GLY A 113 13.42 -1.27 7.13
C GLY A 113 13.18 -1.43 8.63
N ASN A 114 12.50 -2.52 8.99
CA ASN A 114 12.26 -2.86 10.40
C ASN A 114 12.27 -4.39 10.59
N PRO A 115 13.45 -4.99 10.88
CA PRO A 115 13.60 -6.43 11.07
C PRO A 115 12.75 -6.99 12.23
N GLU A 116 12.54 -6.21 13.29
CA GLU A 116 11.71 -6.59 14.43
C GLU A 116 10.24 -6.73 14.00
N LEU A 117 9.73 -5.74 13.26
CA LEU A 117 8.38 -5.79 12.71
C LEU A 117 8.22 -6.93 11.69
N ALA A 118 9.23 -7.20 10.86
CA ALA A 118 9.23 -8.34 9.94
C ALA A 118 9.09 -9.66 10.69
N THR A 119 9.86 -9.82 11.78
CA THR A 119 9.78 -11.00 12.67
C THR A 119 8.40 -11.07 13.37
N GLU A 120 7.84 -9.94 13.73
CA GLU A 120 6.48 -9.89 14.30
C GLU A 120 5.43 -10.33 13.28
N ILE A 121 5.52 -9.85 12.03
CA ILE A 121 4.64 -10.26 10.93
C ILE A 121 4.74 -11.77 10.69
N GLN A 122 5.96 -12.31 10.66
CA GLN A 122 6.18 -13.75 10.51
C GLN A 122 5.50 -14.57 11.62
N LYS A 123 5.57 -14.11 12.87
CA LYS A 123 4.92 -14.78 14.01
C LYS A 123 3.41 -14.61 14.01
N LEU A 124 2.93 -13.47 13.55
CA LEU A 124 1.51 -13.13 13.50
C LEU A 124 0.76 -13.95 12.45
N ILE A 125 1.38 -14.12 11.28
CA ILE A 125 0.82 -14.87 10.17
C ILE A 125 1.27 -16.32 10.28
N THR A 126 0.44 -17.16 10.88
CA THR A 126 0.78 -18.57 11.15
C THR A 126 0.32 -19.54 10.06
N ASN A 127 -0.69 -19.14 9.29
CA ASN A 127 -1.21 -19.92 8.18
C ASN A 127 -1.77 -18.98 7.08
N PRO A 128 -1.07 -18.86 5.96
CA PRO A 128 0.18 -19.53 5.58
C PRO A 128 1.41 -19.02 6.35
N ALA A 129 2.50 -19.81 6.36
CA ALA A 129 3.77 -19.33 6.89
C ALA A 129 4.34 -18.22 6.01
N VAL A 130 4.92 -17.18 6.63
CA VAL A 130 5.62 -16.09 5.95
C VAL A 130 7.12 -16.24 6.20
N GLU A 131 7.92 -16.12 5.14
CA GLU A 131 9.37 -16.19 5.19
C GLU A 131 9.99 -14.78 5.28
N LEU A 132 11.11 -14.65 5.97
CA LEU A 132 11.89 -13.41 6.00
C LEU A 132 12.78 -13.33 4.77
N ASP A 133 12.71 -12.23 4.04
CA ASP A 133 13.55 -11.95 2.89
C ASP A 133 14.57 -10.84 3.22
N HIS A 134 15.81 -11.05 2.84
CA HIS A 134 16.92 -10.13 3.07
C HIS A 134 17.54 -9.57 1.79
N ASP A 135 16.98 -9.89 0.62
CA ASP A 135 17.57 -9.60 -0.68
C ASP A 135 16.74 -8.63 -1.54
N TRP A 136 15.39 -8.64 -1.41
CA TRP A 136 14.52 -7.79 -2.22
C TRP A 136 14.83 -6.30 -2.01
N GLY A 137 14.00 -5.54 -1.45
CA GLY A 137 14.12 -4.10 -1.22
C GLY A 137 12.79 -3.40 -1.39
N LEU A 138 12.80 -2.14 -1.84
CA LEU A 138 11.60 -1.37 -2.17
C LEU A 138 11.49 -1.23 -3.69
N ASP A 139 10.51 -1.88 -4.31
CA ASP A 139 10.24 -1.76 -5.74
C ASP A 139 9.61 -0.40 -6.11
N HIS A 140 9.57 -0.11 -7.42
CA HIS A 140 9.11 1.19 -7.89
C HIS A 140 7.64 1.47 -7.53
N GLY A 141 6.80 0.46 -7.50
CA GLY A 141 5.42 0.63 -7.07
C GLY A 141 5.34 1.14 -5.62
N THR A 142 6.22 0.65 -4.75
CA THR A 142 6.31 1.10 -3.36
C THR A 142 6.91 2.49 -3.25
N TRP A 143 8.17 2.67 -3.70
CA TRP A 143 8.85 3.92 -3.42
C TRP A 143 8.28 5.11 -4.20
N SER A 144 7.68 4.92 -5.38
CA SER A 144 7.07 6.02 -6.11
C SER A 144 5.91 6.69 -5.36
N VAL A 145 5.16 5.92 -4.59
CA VAL A 145 4.05 6.43 -3.78
C VAL A 145 4.53 6.93 -2.43
N VAL A 146 5.29 6.08 -1.70
CA VAL A 146 5.69 6.37 -0.31
C VAL A 146 6.61 7.59 -0.24
N LYS A 147 7.45 7.81 -1.26
CA LYS A 147 8.29 9.01 -1.41
C LYS A 147 7.48 10.31 -1.42
N HIS A 148 6.30 10.30 -2.03
CA HIS A 148 5.43 11.47 -2.03
C HIS A 148 4.66 11.65 -0.72
N MET A 149 4.28 10.55 -0.08
CA MET A 149 3.57 10.60 1.19
C MET A 149 4.51 10.99 2.34
N TYR A 150 5.73 10.48 2.34
CA TYR A 150 6.73 10.64 3.40
C TYR A 150 8.11 10.95 2.80
N PRO A 151 8.31 12.19 2.32
CA PRO A 151 9.51 12.56 1.55
C PRO A 151 10.81 12.52 2.35
N ASP A 152 10.74 12.60 3.68
CA ASP A 152 11.91 12.60 4.56
C ASP A 152 12.53 11.20 4.70
N ALA A 153 11.86 10.15 4.21
CA ALA A 153 12.31 8.76 4.24
C ALA A 153 12.73 8.26 5.65
N ASP A 154 12.07 8.76 6.68
CA ASP A 154 12.35 8.47 8.10
C ASP A 154 11.42 7.41 8.71
N ILE A 155 10.35 7.06 8.00
CA ILE A 155 9.38 6.04 8.40
C ILE A 155 9.81 4.68 7.86
N PRO A 156 9.91 3.63 8.69
CA PRO A 156 10.23 2.28 8.22
C PRO A 156 9.24 1.75 7.20
N VAL A 157 9.76 1.17 6.10
CA VAL A 157 8.95 0.57 5.03
C VAL A 157 9.34 -0.89 4.84
N LEU A 158 8.34 -1.76 4.90
CA LEU A 158 8.47 -3.17 4.60
C LEU A 158 7.58 -3.55 3.41
N GLN A 159 8.01 -4.52 2.64
CA GLN A 159 7.18 -5.10 1.59
C GLN A 159 6.75 -6.52 1.95
N LEU A 160 5.53 -6.87 1.56
CA LEU A 160 4.99 -8.22 1.61
C LEU A 160 4.76 -8.69 0.18
N SER A 161 5.25 -9.88 -0.16
CA SER A 161 5.08 -10.46 -1.49
C SER A 161 3.71 -11.09 -1.68
N ILE A 162 3.35 -11.30 -2.95
CA ILE A 162 2.17 -12.07 -3.35
C ILE A 162 2.61 -13.46 -3.80
N ASP A 163 2.06 -14.51 -3.20
CA ASP A 163 2.28 -15.88 -3.69
C ASP A 163 1.51 -16.06 -5.00
N TYR A 164 2.24 -16.07 -6.11
CA TYR A 164 1.68 -16.16 -7.45
C TYR A 164 0.86 -17.44 -7.70
N TYR A 165 1.13 -18.51 -6.94
CA TYR A 165 0.49 -19.81 -7.14
C TYR A 165 -0.75 -20.01 -6.29
N LYS A 166 -1.15 -19.02 -5.49
CA LYS A 166 -2.28 -19.13 -4.57
C LYS A 166 -3.49 -18.32 -5.04
N PRO A 167 -4.70 -18.82 -4.76
CA PRO A 167 -5.92 -18.10 -5.12
C PRO A 167 -6.15 -16.87 -4.23
N ALA A 168 -7.04 -15.98 -4.66
CA ALA A 168 -7.40 -14.77 -3.93
C ALA A 168 -7.82 -15.03 -2.47
N ALA A 169 -8.54 -16.13 -2.22
CA ALA A 169 -8.96 -16.50 -0.87
C ALA A 169 -7.79 -16.69 0.11
N TYR A 170 -6.66 -17.21 -0.37
CA TYR A 170 -5.44 -17.35 0.43
C TYR A 170 -4.93 -15.97 0.88
N HIS A 171 -4.84 -15.00 -0.04
CA HIS A 171 -4.37 -13.66 0.27
C HIS A 171 -5.35 -12.89 1.16
N TYR A 172 -6.64 -13.14 1.01
CA TYR A 172 -7.66 -12.59 1.89
C TYR A 172 -7.50 -13.07 3.33
N GLU A 173 -7.33 -14.37 3.55
CA GLU A 173 -7.13 -14.93 4.90
C GLU A 173 -5.79 -14.47 5.52
N LEU A 174 -4.74 -14.30 4.71
CA LEU A 174 -3.48 -13.71 5.14
C LEU A 174 -3.69 -12.25 5.57
N ALA A 175 -4.37 -11.44 4.75
CA ALA A 175 -4.60 -10.02 5.01
C ALA A 175 -5.39 -9.79 6.32
N LYS A 176 -6.32 -10.67 6.67
CA LYS A 176 -7.06 -10.61 7.94
C LYS A 176 -6.14 -10.67 9.15
N GLN A 177 -5.05 -11.42 9.08
CA GLN A 177 -4.10 -11.55 10.17
C GLN A 177 -3.27 -10.27 10.36
N LEU A 178 -3.05 -9.49 9.30
CA LEU A 178 -2.35 -8.20 9.37
C LEU A 178 -3.16 -7.09 10.08
N LEU A 179 -4.48 -7.24 10.19
CA LEU A 179 -5.35 -6.15 10.69
C LEU A 179 -4.99 -5.68 12.11
N SER A 180 -4.44 -6.56 12.94
CA SER A 180 -4.02 -6.21 14.31
C SER A 180 -2.87 -5.19 14.34
N LEU A 181 -2.01 -5.15 13.31
CA LEU A 181 -0.92 -4.19 13.20
C LEU A 181 -1.39 -2.74 13.11
N ARG A 182 -2.59 -2.53 12.58
CA ARG A 182 -3.19 -1.19 12.49
C ARG A 182 -3.33 -0.51 13.85
N LYS A 183 -3.66 -1.27 14.90
CA LYS A 183 -3.72 -0.79 16.28
C LYS A 183 -2.34 -0.42 16.85
N LYS A 184 -1.26 -0.93 16.24
CA LYS A 184 0.12 -0.64 16.61
C LYS A 184 0.69 0.57 15.87
N GLY A 185 -0.11 1.26 15.07
CA GLY A 185 0.31 2.41 14.28
C GLY A 185 0.94 2.04 12.94
N VAL A 186 0.74 0.80 12.44
CA VAL A 186 1.26 0.36 11.14
C VAL A 186 0.23 0.66 10.05
N LEU A 187 0.64 1.44 9.04
CA LEU A 187 -0.13 1.68 7.83
C LEU A 187 0.02 0.48 6.89
N ILE A 188 -1.10 -0.10 6.49
CA ILE A 188 -1.12 -1.17 5.48
C ILE A 188 -1.49 -0.54 4.14
N MET A 189 -0.65 -0.75 3.15
CA MET A 189 -0.85 -0.29 1.78
C MET A 189 -0.88 -1.49 0.84
N ILE A 190 -1.87 -1.55 -0.04
CA ILE A 190 -1.97 -2.56 -1.09
C ILE A 190 -1.78 -1.84 -2.41
N GLN A 191 -0.84 -2.30 -3.21
CA GLN A 191 -0.55 -1.73 -4.51
C GLN A 191 -1.32 -2.40 -5.63
N SER A 192 -1.62 -1.59 -6.66
CA SER A 192 -2.12 -2.05 -7.95
C SER A 192 -1.31 -1.41 -9.07
N VAL A 193 -1.04 -2.17 -10.10
CA VAL A 193 -0.34 -1.70 -11.33
C VAL A 193 -1.20 -0.75 -12.14
N ALA A 194 -2.53 -0.80 -11.99
CA ALA A 194 -3.45 -0.04 -12.82
C ALA A 194 -3.48 1.46 -12.46
N SER A 195 -3.11 2.30 -13.44
CA SER A 195 -3.24 3.77 -13.36
C SER A 195 -4.67 4.25 -13.58
N THR A 196 -5.56 3.40 -14.11
CA THR A 196 -6.88 3.76 -14.59
C THR A 196 -8.01 3.46 -13.62
N PHE A 197 -7.70 2.93 -12.47
CA PHE A 197 -8.70 2.83 -11.42
C PHE A 197 -8.54 4.03 -10.49
N PRO A 198 -9.41 5.05 -10.62
CA PRO A 198 -9.61 5.96 -9.52
C PRO A 198 -9.92 5.09 -8.29
N LEU A 199 -9.49 5.54 -7.11
CA LEU A 199 -9.86 4.92 -5.82
C LEU A 199 -11.22 4.23 -5.92
N LEU A 200 -11.24 2.96 -6.33
CA LEU A 200 -12.47 2.39 -6.84
C LEU A 200 -13.32 2.02 -5.69
N ALA A 201 -14.30 2.70 -5.73
CA ALA A 201 -15.64 2.25 -5.91
C ALA A 201 -15.70 0.82 -6.47
N TRP A 202 -15.87 -0.09 -5.55
CA TRP A 202 -16.28 -1.44 -5.80
C TRP A 202 -17.72 -1.39 -6.35
N GLU A 203 -17.87 -1.46 -7.66
CA GLU A 203 -19.19 -1.63 -8.29
C GLU A 203 -19.49 -3.11 -8.48
N GLU A 204 -20.60 -3.58 -7.90
CA GLU A 204 -21.18 -4.88 -8.23
C GLU A 204 -21.49 -4.87 -9.74
N GLY A 205 -20.90 -5.81 -10.49
CA GLY A 205 -21.07 -5.94 -11.93
C GLY A 205 -19.83 -5.62 -12.77
N HIS A 206 -18.73 -5.17 -12.16
CA HIS A 206 -17.47 -5.03 -12.88
C HIS A 206 -16.92 -6.43 -13.25
N PRO A 207 -16.35 -6.63 -14.48
CA PRO A 207 -15.86 -7.94 -14.93
C PRO A 207 -14.81 -8.59 -14.01
N TYR A 208 -14.20 -7.82 -13.11
CA TYR A 208 -13.25 -8.31 -12.10
C TYR A 208 -13.84 -8.40 -10.68
N SER A 209 -15.14 -8.13 -10.51
CA SER A 209 -15.79 -8.27 -9.19
C SER A 209 -15.79 -9.71 -8.67
N SER A 210 -15.75 -10.69 -9.58
CA SER A 210 -15.65 -12.13 -9.24
C SER A 210 -14.27 -12.55 -8.71
N LEU A 211 -13.23 -11.73 -8.84
CA LEU A 211 -11.91 -12.03 -8.28
C LEU A 211 -11.81 -11.72 -6.78
N PHE A 212 -12.83 -11.06 -6.23
CA PHE A 212 -12.85 -10.59 -4.85
C PHE A 212 -14.18 -10.90 -4.12
N SER A 213 -15.05 -11.66 -4.71
CA SER A 213 -16.28 -12.20 -4.09
C SER A 213 -16.03 -13.54 -3.41
#